data_bbc9dc43ecfcc8ed535b8e78e4b45dfe
#
_entry.id   bbc9dc43ecfcc8ed535b8e78e4b45dfe
#
_cell.length_a   1.000
_cell.length_b   1.000
_cell.length_c   1.000
_cell.angle_alpha   90.00
_cell.angle_beta   90.00
_cell.angle_gamma   90.00
#
_symmetry.space_group_name_H-M   'P 1'
#
loop_
_entity.id
_entity.type
_entity.pdbx_description
1 polymer ?
#
loop_
_entity_poly.entity_id
_entity_poly.type
_entity_poly.pdbx_seq_one_letter_code
_entity_poly.pdbx_strand_id
1 'polypeptide(L)'
;YLLDSTPQKVEVKKGETKTFEFENTASASMLIHKIDSVTRKGIQGVKFVVYDSSMTPIGEYESDDQGYVHLNKTLEDGKYYVREIVAAEGYILDNKVKSFTVLAGDTAMIEWENTSELGQIQVIKTSEGYSSVNGLPAGTPLSGAIFAVYDKQNNVVDKFQTNENGIGSSKKLPLGIYTVKEVQPSRE
;
A
#
# COMPACT_ATOMS: atom_id res chain seq x y z
N TYR A 1 -28.09 -9.14 9.41
CA TYR A 1 -28.44 -9.91 10.61
C TYR A 1 -27.83 -11.31 10.52
N LEU A 2 -27.38 -11.81 11.67
CA LEU A 2 -26.94 -13.20 11.84
C LEU A 2 -28.16 -14.11 11.96
N LEU A 3 -28.11 -15.28 11.31
CA LEU A 3 -29.18 -16.28 11.42
C LEU A 3 -29.09 -16.94 12.79
N ASP A 4 -30.15 -16.85 13.59
CA ASP A 4 -30.34 -17.75 14.74
C ASP A 4 -30.99 -19.06 14.24
N SER A 5 -30.18 -20.11 14.21
CA SER A 5 -30.63 -21.44 13.82
C SER A 5 -31.06 -22.32 15.01
N THR A 6 -31.19 -21.75 16.19
CA THR A 6 -31.58 -22.49 17.42
C THR A 6 -33.01 -22.96 17.31
N PRO A 7 -33.26 -24.29 17.26
CA PRO A 7 -34.63 -24.80 17.13
C PRO A 7 -35.39 -24.60 18.43
N GLN A 8 -36.60 -24.02 18.34
CA GLN A 8 -37.54 -23.95 19.45
C GLN A 8 -38.61 -25.06 19.33
N LYS A 9 -38.75 -25.84 20.38
CA LYS A 9 -39.80 -26.90 20.43
C LYS A 9 -41.07 -26.34 21.05
N VAL A 10 -42.20 -26.64 20.44
CA VAL A 10 -43.52 -26.22 20.92
C VAL A 10 -44.50 -27.39 20.90
N GLU A 11 -45.28 -27.48 21.94
CA GLU A 11 -46.50 -28.31 21.97
C GLU A 11 -47.72 -27.43 21.73
N VAL A 12 -48.47 -27.71 20.66
CA VAL A 12 -49.71 -26.98 20.33
C VAL A 12 -50.90 -27.83 20.74
N LYS A 13 -51.76 -27.27 21.61
CA LYS A 13 -53.01 -27.92 22.08
C LYS A 13 -54.22 -27.28 21.41
N LYS A 14 -55.32 -28.03 21.39
CA LYS A 14 -56.57 -27.59 20.76
C LYS A 14 -57.07 -26.27 21.36
N GLY A 15 -57.20 -25.23 20.49
CA GLY A 15 -57.73 -23.92 20.89
C GLY A 15 -56.67 -22.99 21.48
N GLU A 16 -55.40 -23.36 21.52
CA GLU A 16 -54.30 -22.49 21.98
C GLU A 16 -53.54 -21.89 20.78
N THR A 17 -53.13 -20.63 20.96
CA THR A 17 -52.14 -19.96 20.10
C THR A 17 -50.86 -19.84 20.92
N LYS A 18 -49.74 -20.28 20.35
CA LYS A 18 -48.39 -20.10 20.91
C LYS A 18 -47.63 -19.04 20.11
N THR A 19 -47.13 -18.06 20.77
CA THR A 19 -46.27 -17.01 20.19
C THR A 19 -44.83 -17.24 20.58
N PHE A 20 -43.92 -17.07 19.62
CA PHE A 20 -42.50 -17.16 19.80
C PHE A 20 -41.84 -15.89 19.28
N GLU A 21 -40.87 -15.41 19.98
CA GLU A 21 -40.02 -14.32 19.54
C GLU A 21 -38.67 -14.91 19.08
N PHE A 22 -38.23 -14.50 17.91
CA PHE A 22 -36.90 -14.77 17.40
C PHE A 22 -36.18 -13.44 17.22
N GLU A 23 -35.07 -13.32 17.88
CA GLU A 23 -34.22 -12.11 17.78
C GLU A 23 -33.01 -12.41 16.89
N ASN A 24 -32.77 -11.60 15.88
CA ASN A 24 -31.58 -11.66 15.06
C ASN A 24 -30.61 -10.56 15.45
N THR A 25 -29.36 -10.92 15.71
CA THR A 25 -28.30 -9.97 15.95
C THR A 25 -27.90 -9.26 14.65
N ALA A 26 -27.76 -7.93 14.69
CA ALA A 26 -27.26 -7.20 13.55
C ALA A 26 -25.83 -7.64 13.25
N SER A 27 -25.53 -7.85 11.98
CA SER A 27 -24.18 -8.20 11.54
C SER A 27 -23.29 -6.97 11.52
N ALA A 28 -22.02 -7.18 11.78
CA ALA A 28 -20.99 -6.17 11.70
C ALA A 28 -19.99 -6.50 10.58
N SER A 29 -19.25 -5.53 10.11
CA SER A 29 -18.25 -5.70 9.06
C SER A 29 -16.96 -4.93 9.37
N MET A 30 -15.91 -5.21 8.60
CA MET A 30 -14.65 -4.49 8.68
C MET A 30 -14.15 -4.15 7.27
N LEU A 31 -13.59 -2.96 7.16
CA LEU A 31 -12.91 -2.46 5.97
C LEU A 31 -11.51 -1.98 6.36
N ILE A 32 -10.48 -2.51 5.72
CA ILE A 32 -9.12 -1.97 5.82
C ILE A 32 -8.86 -1.16 4.56
N HIS A 33 -8.37 0.07 4.71
CA HIS A 33 -7.86 0.88 3.60
C HIS A 33 -6.34 0.94 3.70
N LYS A 34 -5.69 0.19 2.81
CA LYS A 34 -4.24 0.10 2.72
C LYS A 34 -3.70 1.17 1.80
N ILE A 35 -2.83 2.03 2.31
CA ILE A 35 -2.36 3.21 1.59
C ILE A 35 -0.85 3.43 1.72
N ASP A 36 -0.28 4.13 0.75
CA ASP A 36 1.08 4.65 0.80
C ASP A 36 1.15 5.84 1.78
N SER A 37 2.13 5.81 2.69
CA SER A 37 2.27 6.80 3.76
C SER A 37 2.55 8.23 3.28
N VAL A 38 3.06 8.39 2.05
CA VAL A 38 3.43 9.69 1.46
C VAL A 38 2.40 10.17 0.44
N THR A 39 2.07 9.32 -0.52
CA THR A 39 1.17 9.68 -1.63
C THR A 39 -0.30 9.52 -1.30
N ARG A 40 -0.64 8.83 -0.21
CA ARG A 40 -1.99 8.46 0.24
C ARG A 40 -2.79 7.62 -0.77
N LYS A 41 -2.15 7.10 -1.80
CA LYS A 41 -2.77 6.21 -2.78
C LYS A 41 -2.95 4.82 -2.20
N GLY A 42 -4.02 4.13 -2.63
CA GLY A 42 -4.25 2.73 -2.29
C GLY A 42 -3.12 1.83 -2.76
N ILE A 43 -2.80 0.80 -1.99
CA ILE A 43 -1.78 -0.21 -2.29
C ILE A 43 -2.48 -1.55 -2.51
N GLN A 44 -2.36 -2.09 -3.72
CA GLN A 44 -2.89 -3.40 -4.10
C GLN A 44 -1.97 -4.54 -3.67
N GLY A 45 -2.55 -5.72 -3.43
CA GLY A 45 -1.81 -6.98 -3.26
C GLY A 45 -1.18 -7.18 -1.89
N VAL A 46 -1.54 -6.35 -0.90
CA VAL A 46 -1.11 -6.50 0.49
C VAL A 46 -1.99 -7.54 1.19
N LYS A 47 -1.37 -8.52 1.87
CA LYS A 47 -2.11 -9.60 2.54
C LYS A 47 -2.16 -9.41 4.03
N PHE A 48 -3.34 -9.69 4.59
CA PHE A 48 -3.65 -9.58 6.00
C PHE A 48 -4.24 -10.87 6.53
N VAL A 49 -3.95 -11.17 7.79
CA VAL A 49 -4.69 -12.14 8.59
C VAL A 49 -5.50 -11.41 9.64
N VAL A 50 -6.76 -11.76 9.76
CA VAL A 50 -7.67 -11.29 10.80
C VAL A 50 -7.86 -12.40 11.83
N TYR A 51 -7.85 -12.02 13.10
CA TYR A 51 -7.97 -12.92 14.25
C TYR A 51 -9.15 -12.48 15.13
N ASP A 52 -9.78 -13.45 15.77
CA ASP A 52 -10.75 -13.20 16.85
C ASP A 52 -10.09 -12.69 18.15
N SER A 53 -10.89 -12.48 19.18
CA SER A 53 -10.42 -12.01 20.49
C SER A 53 -9.45 -12.98 21.19
N SER A 54 -9.45 -14.25 20.81
CA SER A 54 -8.56 -15.32 21.31
C SER A 54 -7.30 -15.47 20.44
N MET A 55 -7.07 -14.61 19.48
CA MET A 55 -5.99 -14.69 18.48
C MET A 55 -6.07 -15.92 17.58
N THR A 56 -7.27 -16.50 17.40
CA THR A 56 -7.51 -17.54 16.42
C THR A 56 -7.73 -16.89 15.04
N PRO A 57 -7.01 -17.34 13.99
CA PRO A 57 -7.20 -16.77 12.66
C PRO A 57 -8.59 -17.11 12.11
N ILE A 58 -9.30 -16.09 11.63
CA ILE A 58 -10.63 -16.21 11.05
C ILE A 58 -10.63 -16.09 9.53
N GLY A 59 -9.55 -15.60 8.93
CA GLY A 59 -9.37 -15.51 7.49
C GLY A 59 -8.14 -14.73 7.06
N GLU A 60 -7.76 -14.96 5.80
CA GLU A 60 -6.75 -14.18 5.08
C GLU A 60 -7.44 -13.36 3.99
N TYR A 61 -6.97 -12.13 3.80
CA TYR A 61 -7.59 -11.16 2.90
C TYR A 61 -6.51 -10.38 2.18
N GLU A 62 -6.83 -9.90 0.98
CA GLU A 62 -5.90 -9.15 0.13
C GLU A 62 -6.51 -7.81 -0.29
N SER A 63 -5.68 -6.76 -0.37
CA SER A 63 -6.13 -5.45 -0.81
C SER A 63 -6.34 -5.40 -2.33
N ASP A 64 -7.46 -4.78 -2.74
CA ASP A 64 -7.82 -4.55 -4.13
C ASP A 64 -7.00 -3.42 -4.79
N ASP A 65 -7.32 -3.06 -6.03
CA ASP A 65 -6.64 -2.03 -6.81
C ASP A 65 -6.81 -0.61 -6.26
N GLN A 66 -7.78 -0.39 -5.37
CA GLN A 66 -7.97 0.86 -4.64
C GLN A 66 -7.36 0.81 -3.22
N GLY A 67 -6.76 -0.32 -2.83
CA GLY A 67 -6.18 -0.56 -1.51
C GLY A 67 -7.19 -1.00 -0.46
N TYR A 68 -8.42 -1.36 -0.82
CA TYR A 68 -9.41 -1.82 0.14
C TYR A 68 -9.33 -3.32 0.36
N VAL A 69 -9.47 -3.71 1.62
CA VAL A 69 -9.65 -5.10 2.04
C VAL A 69 -11.03 -5.25 2.63
N HIS A 70 -11.87 -6.01 1.93
CA HIS A 70 -13.24 -6.30 2.35
C HIS A 70 -13.29 -7.65 3.05
N LEU A 71 -13.75 -7.68 4.30
CA LEU A 71 -14.05 -8.96 4.93
C LEU A 71 -15.36 -9.51 4.39
N ASN A 72 -15.25 -10.63 3.67
CA ASN A 72 -16.42 -11.37 3.14
C ASN A 72 -17.13 -12.20 4.21
N LYS A 73 -16.85 -11.93 5.48
CA LYS A 73 -17.40 -12.66 6.62
C LYS A 73 -18.16 -11.70 7.52
N THR A 74 -19.35 -12.09 7.90
CA THR A 74 -20.12 -11.42 8.93
C THR A 74 -19.43 -11.60 10.27
N LEU A 75 -19.13 -10.50 10.96
CA LEU A 75 -18.51 -10.48 12.27
C LEU A 75 -19.60 -10.32 13.36
N GLU A 76 -19.34 -10.91 14.50
CA GLU A 76 -20.10 -10.65 15.73
C GLU A 76 -19.50 -9.42 16.44
N ASP A 77 -20.28 -8.84 17.37
CA ASP A 77 -19.75 -7.80 18.27
C ASP A 77 -18.53 -8.30 18.99
N GLY A 78 -17.50 -7.47 19.04
CA GLY A 78 -16.33 -7.85 19.79
C GLY A 78 -15.04 -7.22 19.31
N LYS A 79 -13.97 -7.63 19.99
CA LYS A 79 -12.62 -7.22 19.68
C LYS A 79 -11.95 -8.21 18.74
N TYR A 80 -11.32 -7.67 17.70
CA TYR A 80 -10.58 -8.40 16.70
C TYR A 80 -9.17 -7.85 16.58
N TYR A 81 -8.31 -8.63 15.95
CA TYR A 81 -6.94 -8.23 15.65
C TYR A 81 -6.65 -8.47 14.17
N VAL A 82 -5.78 -7.65 13.61
CA VAL A 82 -5.33 -7.78 12.23
C VAL A 82 -3.82 -7.58 12.16
N ARG A 83 -3.16 -8.36 11.30
CA ARG A 83 -1.74 -8.24 11.01
C ARG A 83 -1.51 -8.34 9.51
N GLU A 84 -0.67 -7.45 9.00
CA GLU A 84 -0.12 -7.58 7.65
C GLU A 84 0.88 -8.73 7.62
N ILE A 85 0.76 -9.63 6.66
CA ILE A 85 1.64 -10.80 6.51
C ILE A 85 2.48 -10.76 5.24
N VAL A 86 2.02 -10.02 4.21
CA VAL A 86 2.76 -9.80 2.96
C VAL A 86 2.57 -8.36 2.54
N ALA A 87 3.67 -7.62 2.39
CA ALA A 87 3.65 -6.30 1.77
C ALA A 87 3.56 -6.43 0.24
N ALA A 88 3.06 -5.39 -0.42
CA ALA A 88 3.17 -5.28 -1.87
C ALA A 88 4.64 -5.04 -2.29
N GLU A 89 4.98 -5.38 -3.54
CA GLU A 89 6.31 -5.14 -4.09
C GLU A 89 6.70 -3.66 -3.98
N GLY A 90 7.90 -3.39 -3.50
CA GLY A 90 8.42 -2.04 -3.28
C GLY A 90 7.97 -1.36 -2.00
N TYR A 91 7.33 -2.09 -1.08
CA TYR A 91 6.90 -1.58 0.23
C TYR A 91 7.49 -2.37 1.39
N ILE A 92 7.76 -1.67 2.48
CA ILE A 92 8.23 -2.26 3.73
C ILE A 92 7.04 -2.87 4.47
N LEU A 93 7.17 -4.15 4.88
CA LEU A 93 6.17 -4.84 5.66
C LEU A 93 5.97 -4.18 7.04
N ASP A 94 4.75 -3.78 7.38
CA ASP A 94 4.36 -3.42 8.75
C ASP A 94 3.71 -4.62 9.45
N ASN A 95 4.52 -5.44 10.10
CA ASN A 95 4.10 -6.68 10.78
C ASN A 95 3.46 -6.45 12.16
N LYS A 96 3.14 -5.23 12.53
CA LYS A 96 2.46 -4.93 13.80
C LYS A 96 1.08 -5.56 13.82
N VAL A 97 0.63 -5.91 15.01
CA VAL A 97 -0.75 -6.32 15.24
C VAL A 97 -1.55 -5.08 15.68
N LYS A 98 -2.59 -4.76 14.93
CA LYS A 98 -3.56 -3.72 15.33
C LYS A 98 -4.83 -4.38 15.86
N SER A 99 -5.46 -3.78 16.87
CA SER A 99 -6.75 -4.21 17.36
C SER A 99 -7.85 -3.22 16.97
N PHE A 100 -9.03 -3.74 16.76
CA PHE A 100 -10.23 -2.95 16.49
C PHE A 100 -11.44 -3.59 17.19
N THR A 101 -12.48 -2.80 17.40
CA THR A 101 -13.73 -3.25 17.95
C THR A 101 -14.80 -3.11 16.87
N VAL A 102 -15.58 -4.14 16.69
CA VAL A 102 -16.72 -4.18 15.78
C VAL A 102 -17.99 -4.13 16.62
N LEU A 103 -18.94 -3.30 16.22
CA LEU A 103 -20.24 -3.18 16.88
C LEU A 103 -21.34 -3.63 15.92
N ALA A 104 -22.39 -4.24 16.46
CA ALA A 104 -23.51 -4.72 15.67
C ALA A 104 -24.14 -3.61 14.81
N GLY A 105 -24.28 -3.88 13.52
CA GLY A 105 -24.82 -2.93 12.55
C GLY A 105 -23.82 -1.94 11.97
N ASP A 106 -22.58 -1.89 12.48
CA ASP A 106 -21.55 -0.96 12.04
C ASP A 106 -20.48 -1.61 11.15
N THR A 107 -19.74 -0.77 10.43
CA THR A 107 -18.53 -1.15 9.71
C THR A 107 -17.34 -0.48 10.38
N ALA A 108 -16.47 -1.27 10.99
CA ALA A 108 -15.19 -0.77 11.52
C ALA A 108 -14.25 -0.49 10.35
N MET A 109 -13.70 0.74 10.27
CA MET A 109 -12.76 1.14 9.24
C MET A 109 -11.37 1.36 9.83
N ILE A 110 -10.36 0.73 9.22
CA ILE A 110 -8.96 0.86 9.63
C ILE A 110 -8.15 1.37 8.46
N GLU A 111 -7.48 2.50 8.64
CA GLU A 111 -6.44 2.96 7.72
C GLU A 111 -5.10 2.34 8.10
N TRP A 112 -4.39 1.77 7.12
CA TRP A 112 -3.10 1.12 7.31
C TRP A 112 -2.09 1.60 6.29
N GLU A 113 -1.05 2.27 6.76
CA GLU A 113 0.00 2.84 5.94
C GLU A 113 1.18 1.89 5.77
N ASN A 114 1.74 1.81 4.56
CA ASN A 114 3.09 1.28 4.34
C ASN A 114 4.00 2.35 3.74
N THR A 115 5.27 2.25 4.08
CA THR A 115 6.33 3.10 3.52
C THR A 115 6.94 2.38 2.33
N SER A 116 7.08 3.08 1.19
CA SER A 116 7.75 2.54 0.02
C SER A 116 9.26 2.40 0.28
N GLU A 117 9.85 1.32 -0.22
CA GLU A 117 11.30 1.20 -0.35
C GLU A 117 11.80 2.18 -1.40
N LEU A 118 12.94 2.81 -1.11
CA LEU A 118 13.47 3.87 -1.96
C LEU A 118 14.86 3.51 -2.49
N GLY A 119 15.05 3.75 -3.80
CA GLY A 119 16.34 3.74 -4.47
C GLY A 119 16.82 5.14 -4.82
N GLN A 120 17.97 5.24 -5.48
CA GLN A 120 18.51 6.48 -6.03
C GLN A 120 19.22 6.20 -7.35
N ILE A 121 19.07 7.10 -8.31
CA ILE A 121 19.76 7.05 -9.59
C ILE A 121 20.95 8.00 -9.51
N GLN A 122 22.14 7.52 -9.90
CA GLN A 122 23.34 8.34 -10.06
C GLN A 122 23.82 8.29 -11.50
N VAL A 123 24.22 9.42 -12.04
CA VAL A 123 24.83 9.57 -13.37
C VAL A 123 26.24 10.09 -13.20
N ILE A 124 27.17 9.56 -14.00
CA ILE A 124 28.53 10.09 -14.17
C ILE A 124 28.60 10.57 -15.62
N LYS A 125 28.85 11.85 -15.80
CA LYS A 125 28.97 12.51 -17.11
C LYS A 125 30.42 12.86 -17.39
N THR A 126 30.96 12.33 -18.49
CA THR A 126 32.34 12.63 -18.95
C THR A 126 32.35 12.98 -20.42
N SER A 127 33.45 13.61 -20.88
CA SER A 127 33.69 13.84 -22.30
C SER A 127 34.00 12.50 -22.99
N GLU A 128 33.45 12.25 -24.18
CA GLU A 128 33.72 11.05 -24.98
C GLU A 128 35.12 11.08 -25.59
N GLY A 129 35.56 12.26 -26.04
CA GLY A 129 36.82 12.43 -26.72
C GLY A 129 37.54 13.72 -26.35
N TYR A 130 38.70 13.97 -26.96
CA TYR A 130 39.40 15.25 -26.84
C TYR A 130 38.57 16.35 -27.52
N SER A 131 38.33 17.43 -26.78
CA SER A 131 37.68 18.63 -27.32
C SER A 131 38.71 19.63 -27.80
N SER A 132 38.77 19.90 -29.10
CA SER A 132 39.62 20.92 -29.68
C SER A 132 39.18 22.36 -29.33
N VAL A 133 37.95 22.53 -28.84
CA VAL A 133 37.37 23.85 -28.50
C VAL A 133 37.86 24.35 -27.15
N ASN A 134 37.86 23.47 -26.13
CA ASN A 134 38.22 23.82 -24.77
C ASN A 134 39.46 23.04 -24.23
N GLY A 135 40.10 22.21 -25.06
CA GLY A 135 41.30 21.46 -24.72
C GLY A 135 41.12 20.30 -23.74
N LEU A 136 39.85 19.90 -23.46
CA LEU A 136 39.54 18.85 -22.50
C LEU A 136 39.88 17.47 -23.05
N PRO A 137 40.66 16.62 -22.34
CA PRO A 137 40.89 15.25 -22.72
C PRO A 137 39.67 14.35 -22.58
N ALA A 138 39.69 13.22 -23.29
CA ALA A 138 38.68 12.18 -23.10
C ALA A 138 38.57 11.74 -21.64
N GLY A 139 37.37 11.49 -21.16
CA GLY A 139 37.10 11.10 -19.78
C GLY A 139 37.06 12.25 -18.77
N THR A 140 37.22 13.50 -19.21
CA THR A 140 37.10 14.67 -18.32
C THR A 140 35.68 14.75 -17.75
N PRO A 141 35.50 14.90 -16.41
CA PRO A 141 34.20 15.11 -15.78
C PRO A 141 33.55 16.37 -16.33
N LEU A 142 32.25 16.28 -16.66
CA LEU A 142 31.47 17.38 -17.20
C LEU A 142 30.41 17.85 -16.22
N SER A 143 30.55 19.10 -15.79
CA SER A 143 29.66 19.79 -14.85
C SER A 143 28.51 20.45 -15.56
N GLY A 144 27.39 20.64 -14.85
CA GLY A 144 26.28 21.47 -15.34
C GLY A 144 25.30 20.78 -16.30
N ALA A 145 25.54 19.52 -16.67
CA ALA A 145 24.58 18.75 -17.44
C ALA A 145 23.31 18.44 -16.62
N ILE A 146 22.13 18.68 -17.20
CA ILE A 146 20.85 18.42 -16.53
C ILE A 146 20.22 17.15 -17.07
N PHE A 147 19.86 16.27 -16.16
CA PHE A 147 19.14 15.03 -16.43
C PHE A 147 17.72 15.11 -15.88
N ALA A 148 16.74 14.59 -16.65
CA ALA A 148 15.39 14.37 -16.19
C ALA A 148 15.11 12.87 -16.05
N VAL A 149 14.40 12.51 -14.99
CA VAL A 149 13.95 11.14 -14.70
C VAL A 149 12.46 11.06 -15.00
N TYR A 150 12.07 10.04 -15.75
CA TYR A 150 10.70 9.80 -16.17
C TYR A 150 10.20 8.46 -15.60
N ASP A 151 8.95 8.42 -15.19
CA ASP A 151 8.25 7.19 -14.82
C ASP A 151 7.80 6.38 -16.05
N LYS A 152 7.14 5.23 -15.82
CA LYS A 152 6.59 4.38 -16.89
C LYS A 152 5.52 5.07 -17.75
N GLN A 153 4.84 6.08 -17.21
CA GLN A 153 3.83 6.90 -17.88
C GLN A 153 4.43 8.11 -18.60
N ASN A 154 5.78 8.20 -18.62
CA ASN A 154 6.54 9.31 -19.21
C ASN A 154 6.32 10.67 -18.52
N ASN A 155 5.92 10.68 -17.24
CA ASN A 155 5.89 11.89 -16.42
C ASN A 155 7.28 12.15 -15.84
N VAL A 156 7.68 13.43 -15.78
CA VAL A 156 8.92 13.83 -15.10
C VAL A 156 8.71 13.72 -13.59
N VAL A 157 9.48 12.84 -12.95
CA VAL A 157 9.43 12.62 -11.50
C VAL A 157 10.58 13.29 -10.75
N ASP A 158 11.68 13.60 -11.46
CA ASP A 158 12.83 14.34 -10.91
C ASP A 158 13.67 14.99 -11.99
N LYS A 159 14.47 16.00 -11.60
CA LYS A 159 15.56 16.59 -12.39
C LYS A 159 16.74 16.87 -11.49
N PHE A 160 17.94 16.57 -11.99
CA PHE A 160 19.19 16.83 -11.26
C PHE A 160 20.30 17.26 -12.20
N GLN A 161 21.34 17.87 -11.66
CA GLN A 161 22.46 18.42 -12.40
C GLN A 161 23.77 17.76 -11.96
N THR A 162 24.74 17.61 -12.88
CA THR A 162 26.08 17.14 -12.57
C THR A 162 26.91 18.23 -11.91
N ASN A 163 27.66 17.84 -10.90
CA ASN A 163 28.64 18.68 -10.19
C ASN A 163 30.01 18.73 -10.91
N GLU A 164 31.00 19.37 -10.29
CA GLU A 164 32.38 19.52 -10.83
C GLU A 164 33.07 18.18 -11.09
N ASN A 165 32.66 17.11 -10.40
CA ASN A 165 33.17 15.75 -10.63
C ASN A 165 32.38 15.00 -11.71
N GLY A 166 31.46 15.67 -12.44
CA GLY A 166 30.59 15.06 -13.43
C GLY A 166 29.48 14.18 -12.81
N ILE A 167 29.29 14.20 -11.50
CA ILE A 167 28.33 13.35 -10.79
C ILE A 167 27.04 14.11 -10.52
N GLY A 168 25.92 13.52 -10.90
CA GLY A 168 24.57 13.98 -10.56
C GLY A 168 23.75 12.85 -9.97
N SER A 169 22.89 13.15 -9.01
CA SER A 169 22.03 12.14 -8.36
C SER A 169 20.61 12.64 -8.25
N SER A 170 19.66 11.73 -8.47
CA SER A 170 18.25 11.99 -8.23
C SER A 170 17.96 12.12 -6.72
N LYS A 171 16.77 12.64 -6.38
CA LYS A 171 16.18 12.37 -5.06
C LYS A 171 15.95 10.86 -4.88
N LYS A 172 15.60 10.44 -3.67
CA LYS A 172 15.15 9.08 -3.41
C LYS A 172 13.82 8.86 -4.15
N LEU A 173 13.72 7.73 -4.85
CA LEU A 173 12.58 7.34 -5.69
C LEU A 173 12.04 5.97 -5.22
N PRO A 174 10.73 5.71 -5.29
CA PRO A 174 10.18 4.38 -5.10
C PRO A 174 10.85 3.36 -6.02
N LEU A 175 10.88 2.08 -5.61
CA LEU A 175 11.41 1.03 -6.48
C LEU A 175 10.59 0.96 -7.78
N GLY A 176 11.25 0.82 -8.92
CA GLY A 176 10.59 0.80 -10.21
C GLY A 176 11.55 0.95 -11.39
N ILE A 177 10.96 0.99 -12.58
CA ILE A 177 11.69 1.23 -13.83
C ILE A 177 11.52 2.70 -14.21
N TYR A 178 12.64 3.37 -14.42
CA TYR A 178 12.71 4.78 -14.81
C TYR A 178 13.49 4.95 -16.10
N THR A 179 13.17 5.99 -16.86
CA THR A 179 13.96 6.44 -18.01
C THR A 179 14.70 7.71 -17.62
N VAL A 180 16.02 7.73 -17.81
CA VAL A 180 16.84 8.94 -17.59
C VAL A 180 17.24 9.51 -18.92
N LYS A 181 17.05 10.83 -19.11
CA LYS A 181 17.45 11.57 -20.31
C LYS A 181 18.24 12.81 -19.94
N GLU A 182 19.33 13.07 -20.65
CA GLU A 182 19.98 14.37 -20.64
C GLU A 182 19.05 15.37 -21.37
N VAL A 183 18.66 16.42 -20.67
CA VAL A 183 17.77 17.47 -21.21
C VAL A 183 18.47 18.79 -21.42
N GLN A 184 19.67 18.95 -20.87
CA GLN A 184 20.57 20.06 -21.13
C GLN A 184 22.01 19.57 -20.99
N PRO A 185 22.87 19.78 -22.02
CA PRO A 185 24.29 19.43 -21.94
C PRO A 185 25.04 20.33 -20.94
N SER A 186 26.25 19.89 -20.55
CA SER A 186 27.20 20.76 -19.85
C SER A 186 27.48 22.03 -20.64
N ARG A 187 27.70 23.14 -19.93
CA ARG A 187 28.01 24.46 -20.54
C ARG A 187 29.51 24.69 -20.58
N GLU A 188 30.24 23.85 -21.29
CA GLU A 188 31.66 24.04 -21.49
C GLU A 188 32.01 24.00 -22.98
#